data_0651f5a0d3515bbd831867a73b052aa5
#
_entry.id   0651f5a0d3515bbd831867a73b052aa5
#
_cell.length_a   1.000
_cell.length_b   1.000
_cell.length_c   1.000
_cell.angle_alpha   90.00
_cell.angle_beta   90.00
_cell.angle_gamma   90.00
#
_symmetry.space_group_name_H-M   'P 1'
#
loop_
_entity.id
_entity.type
_entity.pdbx_description
1 polymer ?
#
loop_
_entity_poly.entity_id
_entity_poly.type
_entity_poly.pdbx_seq_one_letter_code
_entity_poly.pdbx_strand_id
1 'polypeptide(L)'
;EEGLGWATEGWTAAKAYDGGQPTGAPDRAGKPLTVVDVPKLIGIGYFNATSKGMQDAAKELGNVTVTTDGPTKANIDEQITFIDNYITQGVNGVLFAANDPVAIAPVLQKALDAGIHVVGYDANSVPEAREWFVNQAEFNGIGKAMIDSLVAEQGDSAAFGIVTST
;
A
#
# COMPACT_ATOMS: atom_id res chain seq x y z
N GLU A 1 -27.52 8.91 -5.16
CA GLU A 1 -26.63 7.93 -4.46
C GLU A 1 -26.24 6.84 -5.45
N GLU A 2 -25.40 7.17 -6.41
CA GLU A 2 -24.75 6.16 -7.24
C GLU A 2 -23.53 5.68 -6.48
N GLY A 3 -23.71 4.57 -5.75
CA GLY A 3 -22.68 3.91 -4.99
C GLY A 3 -21.59 3.35 -5.91
N LEU A 4 -20.40 3.43 -5.43
CA LEU A 4 -19.12 2.88 -5.89
C LEU A 4 -19.25 1.53 -6.62
N GLY A 5 -19.70 1.57 -7.89
CA GLY A 5 -20.02 0.37 -8.69
C GLY A 5 -18.85 -0.61 -8.91
N TRP A 6 -17.60 -0.16 -8.72
CA TRP A 6 -16.42 -1.02 -8.82
C TRP A 6 -16.20 -1.91 -7.59
N ALA A 7 -16.82 -1.59 -6.45
CA ALA A 7 -16.70 -2.40 -5.24
C ALA A 7 -17.58 -3.64 -5.24
N THR A 8 -18.47 -3.80 -6.23
CA THR A 8 -19.45 -4.89 -6.25
C THR A 8 -19.17 -5.97 -7.29
N GLU A 9 -18.31 -5.71 -8.28
CA GLU A 9 -17.93 -6.74 -9.25
C GLU A 9 -16.86 -7.66 -8.63
N GLY A 10 -17.29 -8.85 -8.25
CA GLY A 10 -16.44 -9.90 -7.67
C GLY A 10 -16.57 -10.09 -6.15
N TRP A 11 -17.27 -9.21 -5.45
CA TRP A 11 -17.65 -9.44 -4.07
C TRP A 11 -18.96 -10.25 -4.03
N THR A 12 -18.85 -11.56 -3.92
CA THR A 12 -19.92 -12.29 -3.22
C THR A 12 -19.89 -11.77 -1.79
N ALA A 13 -20.98 -11.13 -1.38
CA ALA A 13 -21.13 -10.72 0.02
C ALA A 13 -20.72 -11.90 0.89
N ALA A 14 -19.65 -11.73 1.67
CA ALA A 14 -19.28 -12.72 2.65
C ALA A 14 -20.54 -13.00 3.46
N LYS A 15 -20.93 -14.25 3.62
CA LYS A 15 -22.02 -14.61 4.52
C LYS A 15 -21.77 -13.87 5.82
N ALA A 16 -22.78 -13.16 6.32
CA ALA A 16 -22.68 -12.47 7.59
C ALA A 16 -22.04 -13.46 8.59
N TYR A 17 -20.96 -13.05 9.23
CA TYR A 17 -20.29 -13.88 10.22
C TYR A 17 -21.30 -14.21 11.32
N ASP A 18 -21.58 -15.49 11.48
CA ASP A 18 -22.60 -16.01 12.40
C ASP A 18 -22.02 -16.38 13.78
N GLY A 19 -20.77 -16.00 14.07
CA GLY A 19 -20.05 -16.35 15.28
C GLY A 19 -19.39 -17.73 15.26
N GLY A 20 -19.55 -18.50 14.16
CA GLY A 20 -18.87 -19.76 13.95
C GLY A 20 -17.37 -19.60 13.70
N GLN A 21 -16.62 -20.71 13.78
CA GLN A 21 -15.20 -20.68 13.38
C GLN A 21 -15.12 -20.45 11.86
N PRO A 22 -14.33 -19.48 11.37
CA PRO A 22 -14.14 -19.25 9.95
C PRO A 22 -13.52 -20.50 9.32
N THR A 23 -14.27 -21.17 8.46
CA THR A 23 -13.72 -22.26 7.67
C THR A 23 -12.72 -21.68 6.67
N GLY A 24 -11.47 -22.14 6.74
CA GLY A 24 -10.39 -21.61 5.90
C GLY A 24 -9.68 -20.38 6.46
N ALA A 25 -9.84 -20.06 7.75
CA ALA A 25 -8.99 -19.08 8.42
C ALA A 25 -7.53 -19.49 8.30
N PRO A 26 -6.61 -18.56 7.94
CA PRO A 26 -5.19 -18.86 7.90
C PRO A 26 -4.69 -19.37 9.26
N ASP A 27 -3.70 -20.26 9.25
CA ASP A 27 -3.12 -20.84 10.49
C ASP A 27 -2.64 -19.79 11.50
N ARG A 28 -2.38 -18.58 11.04
CA ARG A 28 -1.95 -17.43 11.86
C ARG A 28 -3.09 -16.54 12.32
N ALA A 29 -4.34 -16.80 11.95
CA ALA A 29 -5.46 -15.98 12.37
C ALA A 29 -5.54 -15.90 13.91
N GLY A 30 -5.62 -14.69 14.43
CA GLY A 30 -5.66 -14.42 15.89
C GLY A 30 -4.33 -14.60 16.63
N LYS A 31 -3.25 -15.02 15.97
CA LYS A 31 -1.90 -15.08 16.56
C LYS A 31 -1.22 -13.70 16.45
N PRO A 32 -0.22 -13.42 17.33
CA PRO A 32 0.57 -12.20 17.20
C PRO A 32 1.24 -12.11 15.83
N LEU A 33 1.12 -10.96 15.17
CA LEU A 33 1.71 -10.66 13.89
C LEU A 33 2.60 -9.43 13.99
N THR A 34 3.75 -9.49 13.34
CA THR A 34 4.67 -8.35 13.16
C THR A 34 4.66 -7.91 11.71
N VAL A 35 4.40 -6.65 11.48
CA VAL A 35 4.32 -6.03 10.16
C VAL A 35 5.26 -4.83 10.13
N VAL A 36 5.98 -4.66 9.05
CA VAL A 36 6.77 -3.46 8.81
C VAL A 36 6.15 -2.63 7.68
N ASP A 37 6.11 -1.32 7.87
CA ASP A 37 5.80 -0.32 6.86
C ASP A 37 7.10 0.32 6.40
N VAL A 38 7.45 0.16 5.12
CA VAL A 38 8.64 0.74 4.50
C VAL A 38 8.22 1.70 3.38
N PRO A 39 7.90 2.97 3.72
CA PRO A 39 7.51 3.98 2.75
C PRO A 39 8.68 4.41 1.86
N LYS A 40 8.42 5.26 0.85
CA LYS A 40 9.46 5.89 0.02
C LYS A 40 10.52 6.61 0.86
N LEU A 41 10.05 7.31 1.88
CA LEU A 41 10.87 8.00 2.88
C LEU A 41 10.02 8.25 4.13
N ILE A 42 10.67 8.38 5.26
CA ILE A 42 10.04 8.73 6.53
C ILE A 42 10.13 10.25 6.79
N GLY A 43 9.29 10.75 7.68
CA GLY A 43 9.36 12.14 8.18
C GLY A 43 8.56 13.18 7.38
N ILE A 44 7.83 12.80 6.35
CA ILE A 44 6.91 13.70 5.63
C ILE A 44 5.45 13.49 6.04
N GLY A 45 4.64 14.54 5.97
CA GLY A 45 3.27 14.55 6.48
C GLY A 45 2.39 13.44 5.93
N TYR A 46 2.49 13.13 4.63
CA TYR A 46 1.72 12.07 3.98
C TYR A 46 2.02 10.69 4.59
N PHE A 47 3.30 10.29 4.63
CA PHE A 47 3.67 9.00 5.20
C PHE A 47 3.51 8.93 6.72
N ASN A 48 3.62 10.05 7.44
CA ASN A 48 3.28 10.10 8.86
C ASN A 48 1.78 9.80 9.08
N ALA A 49 0.90 10.30 8.21
CA ALA A 49 -0.53 10.05 8.29
C ALA A 49 -0.88 8.59 7.96
N THR A 50 -0.28 8.00 6.91
CA THR A 50 -0.50 6.60 6.56
C THR A 50 0.02 5.66 7.65
N SER A 51 1.22 5.90 8.18
CA SER A 51 1.80 5.14 9.29
C SER A 51 0.94 5.19 10.54
N LYS A 52 0.38 6.38 10.86
CA LYS A 52 -0.55 6.49 11.98
C LYS A 52 -1.82 5.67 11.76
N GLY A 53 -2.40 5.69 10.56
CA GLY A 53 -3.56 4.86 10.23
C GLY A 53 -3.29 3.37 10.39
N MET A 54 -2.12 2.90 9.96
CA MET A 54 -1.69 1.51 10.14
C MET A 54 -1.52 1.14 11.62
N GLN A 55 -0.96 2.02 12.44
CA GLN A 55 -0.81 1.82 13.87
C GLN A 55 -2.16 1.82 14.60
N ASP A 56 -3.09 2.70 14.20
CA ASP A 56 -4.45 2.72 14.76
C ASP A 56 -5.20 1.42 14.44
N ALA A 57 -5.11 0.93 13.20
CA ALA A 57 -5.68 -0.34 12.79
C ALA A 57 -5.05 -1.53 13.56
N ALA A 58 -3.73 -1.54 13.73
CA ALA A 58 -3.04 -2.57 14.51
C ALA A 58 -3.51 -2.59 15.97
N LYS A 59 -3.71 -1.41 16.56
CA LYS A 59 -4.24 -1.28 17.91
C LYS A 59 -5.68 -1.81 18.04
N GLU A 60 -6.51 -1.54 17.03
CA GLU A 60 -7.89 -2.04 16.99
C GLU A 60 -7.93 -3.56 16.87
N LEU A 61 -7.07 -4.14 16.03
CA LEU A 61 -6.94 -5.59 15.86
C LEU A 61 -6.37 -6.30 17.11
N GLY A 62 -5.53 -5.64 17.89
CA GLY A 62 -5.03 -6.09 19.20
C GLY A 62 -3.92 -7.16 19.13
N ASN A 63 -3.77 -7.86 18.01
CA ASN A 63 -2.75 -8.91 17.82
C ASN A 63 -1.71 -8.57 16.74
N VAL A 64 -1.72 -7.36 16.23
CA VAL A 64 -0.79 -6.88 15.20
C VAL A 64 0.11 -5.79 15.77
N THR A 65 1.41 -5.89 15.51
CA THR A 65 2.36 -4.80 15.76
C THR A 65 2.85 -4.28 14.43
N VAL A 66 2.73 -2.97 14.20
CA VAL A 66 3.25 -2.30 13.00
C VAL A 66 4.41 -1.39 13.40
N THR A 67 5.55 -1.58 12.73
CA THR A 67 6.71 -0.69 12.82
C THR A 67 6.85 0.05 11.48
N THR A 68 6.98 1.37 11.51
CA THR A 68 7.35 2.15 10.32
C THR A 68 8.84 2.45 10.37
N ASP A 69 9.56 2.07 9.33
CA ASP A 69 10.99 2.31 9.17
C ASP A 69 11.32 2.48 7.68
N GLY A 70 12.40 3.20 7.37
CA GLY A 70 12.74 3.43 5.97
C GLY A 70 13.75 4.57 5.78
N PRO A 71 14.09 4.86 4.52
CA PRO A 71 15.06 5.90 4.20
C PRO A 71 14.54 7.29 4.61
N THR A 72 15.44 8.19 4.96
CA THR A 72 15.11 9.59 5.28
C THR A 72 15.02 10.48 4.04
N LYS A 73 15.43 9.95 2.90
CA LYS A 73 15.32 10.56 1.56
C LYS A 73 14.88 9.47 0.58
N ALA A 74 14.17 9.84 -0.48
CA ALA A 74 13.78 8.89 -1.51
C ALA A 74 15.04 8.23 -2.10
N ASN A 75 15.25 6.96 -1.78
CA ASN A 75 16.41 6.15 -2.18
C ASN A 75 16.00 4.68 -2.25
N ILE A 76 16.03 4.14 -3.47
CA ILE A 76 15.59 2.75 -3.71
C ILE A 76 16.56 1.72 -3.08
N ASP A 77 17.84 1.95 -3.12
CA ASP A 77 18.83 0.99 -2.58
C ASP A 77 18.73 0.88 -1.05
N GLU A 78 18.53 2.03 -0.38
CA GLU A 78 18.25 2.04 1.06
C GLU A 78 16.94 1.34 1.36
N GLN A 79 15.87 1.62 0.59
CA GLN A 79 14.56 0.98 0.77
C GLN A 79 14.64 -0.54 0.64
N ILE A 80 15.36 -1.05 -0.38
CA ILE A 80 15.62 -2.48 -0.56
C ILE A 80 16.35 -3.05 0.67
N THR A 81 17.34 -2.34 1.18
CA THR A 81 18.12 -2.77 2.36
C THR A 81 17.22 -2.87 3.61
N PHE A 82 16.33 -1.91 3.84
CA PHE A 82 15.36 -1.99 4.95
C PHE A 82 14.47 -3.21 4.83
N ILE A 83 13.88 -3.44 3.66
CA ILE A 83 13.00 -4.61 3.43
C ILE A 83 13.77 -5.92 3.65
N ASP A 84 14.97 -6.04 3.12
CA ASP A 84 15.81 -7.26 3.25
C ASP A 84 16.16 -7.57 4.71
N ASN A 85 16.44 -6.54 5.49
CA ASN A 85 16.66 -6.67 6.93
C ASN A 85 15.44 -7.21 7.66
N TYR A 86 14.23 -6.73 7.33
CA TYR A 86 12.98 -7.20 7.94
C TYR A 86 12.59 -8.61 7.47
N ILE A 87 12.89 -8.98 6.23
CA ILE A 87 12.78 -10.37 5.78
C ILE A 87 13.66 -11.29 6.66
N THR A 88 14.91 -10.88 6.90
CA THR A 88 15.83 -11.63 7.75
C THR A 88 15.36 -11.74 9.21
N GLN A 89 14.67 -10.73 9.72
CA GLN A 89 14.04 -10.74 11.06
C GLN A 89 12.78 -11.61 11.12
N GLY A 90 12.26 -12.07 10.00
CA GLY A 90 11.10 -12.95 9.94
C GLY A 90 9.78 -12.27 10.28
N VAL A 91 9.58 -11.03 9.83
CA VAL A 91 8.27 -10.35 9.95
C VAL A 91 7.19 -11.12 9.20
N ASN A 92 5.93 -10.89 9.54
CA ASN A 92 4.81 -11.58 8.91
C ASN A 92 4.27 -10.83 7.70
N GLY A 93 4.50 -9.53 7.62
CA GLY A 93 4.05 -8.70 6.50
C GLY A 93 4.95 -7.50 6.26
N VAL A 94 5.05 -7.11 4.98
CA VAL A 94 5.70 -5.90 4.50
C VAL A 94 4.66 -5.04 3.80
N LEU A 95 4.47 -3.83 4.31
CA LEU A 95 3.73 -2.76 3.64
C LEU A 95 4.75 -1.84 2.99
N PHE A 96 4.51 -1.41 1.76
CA PHE A 96 5.49 -0.58 1.05
C PHE A 96 4.84 0.46 0.14
N ALA A 97 5.54 1.58 -0.06
CA ALA A 97 5.31 2.51 -1.16
C ALA A 97 6.62 2.61 -1.96
N ALA A 98 6.63 2.14 -3.21
CA ALA A 98 7.86 1.95 -3.98
C ALA A 98 8.52 3.27 -4.39
N ASN A 99 9.84 3.40 -4.20
CA ASN A 99 10.65 4.45 -4.83
C ASN A 99 10.85 4.18 -6.33
N ASP A 100 10.97 2.90 -6.71
CA ASP A 100 11.04 2.44 -8.09
C ASP A 100 10.27 1.11 -8.20
N PRO A 101 9.25 1.01 -9.09
CA PRO A 101 8.38 -0.16 -9.16
C PRO A 101 9.06 -1.43 -9.67
N VAL A 102 10.13 -1.29 -10.44
CA VAL A 102 10.86 -2.41 -11.03
C VAL A 102 12.03 -2.83 -10.15
N ALA A 103 12.81 -1.87 -9.66
CA ALA A 103 13.98 -2.14 -8.85
C ALA A 103 13.63 -2.77 -7.48
N ILE A 104 12.45 -2.45 -6.91
CA ILE A 104 12.00 -3.03 -5.65
C ILE A 104 11.52 -4.48 -5.79
N ALA A 105 11.09 -4.90 -6.99
CA ALA A 105 10.42 -6.17 -7.21
C ALA A 105 11.20 -7.40 -6.72
N PRO A 106 12.52 -7.53 -6.94
CA PRO A 106 13.27 -8.70 -6.47
C PRO A 106 13.26 -8.90 -4.95
N VAL A 107 13.35 -7.83 -4.16
CA VAL A 107 13.30 -7.96 -2.69
C VAL A 107 11.90 -8.27 -2.18
N LEU A 108 10.86 -7.74 -2.83
CA LEU A 108 9.47 -8.08 -2.51
C LEU A 108 9.16 -9.54 -2.87
N GLN A 109 9.66 -10.03 -4.00
CA GLN A 109 9.53 -11.45 -4.37
C GLN A 109 10.24 -12.34 -3.34
N LYS A 110 11.44 -11.96 -2.88
CA LYS A 110 12.12 -12.67 -1.80
C LYS A 110 11.29 -12.74 -0.52
N ALA A 111 10.54 -11.67 -0.19
CA ALA A 111 9.61 -11.68 0.94
C ALA A 111 8.48 -12.69 0.74
N LEU A 112 7.84 -12.69 -0.44
CA LEU A 112 6.79 -13.65 -0.81
C LEU A 112 7.29 -15.10 -0.74
N ASP A 113 8.48 -15.37 -1.28
CA ASP A 113 9.12 -16.70 -1.27
C ASP A 113 9.43 -17.19 0.16
N ALA A 114 9.67 -16.25 1.08
CA ALA A 114 9.82 -16.53 2.51
C ALA A 114 8.48 -16.68 3.26
N GLY A 115 7.35 -16.59 2.58
CA GLY A 115 6.01 -16.68 3.19
C GLY A 115 5.60 -15.41 3.94
N ILE A 116 6.20 -14.28 3.63
CA ILE A 116 5.86 -12.96 4.18
C ILE A 116 4.85 -12.31 3.25
N HIS A 117 3.75 -11.80 3.81
CA HIS A 117 2.74 -11.10 3.05
C HIS A 117 3.21 -9.73 2.58
N VAL A 118 2.92 -9.37 1.32
CA VAL A 118 3.39 -8.13 0.70
C VAL A 118 2.22 -7.32 0.19
N VAL A 119 2.07 -6.10 0.72
CA VAL A 119 0.99 -5.16 0.36
C VAL A 119 1.57 -3.80 -0.02
N GLY A 120 1.29 -3.35 -1.23
CA GLY A 120 1.66 -2.01 -1.70
C GLY A 120 0.57 -0.98 -1.41
N TYR A 121 0.99 0.28 -1.26
CA TYR A 121 0.10 1.44 -1.21
C TYR A 121 0.80 2.65 -1.84
N ASP A 122 0.08 3.73 -2.13
CA ASP A 122 0.61 4.95 -2.77
C ASP A 122 1.30 4.71 -4.11
N ALA A 123 2.50 4.17 -4.11
CA ALA A 123 3.26 3.83 -5.30
C ALA A 123 3.49 2.31 -5.40
N ASN A 124 3.03 1.78 -6.52
CA ASN A 124 2.98 0.35 -6.77
C ASN A 124 4.35 -0.24 -7.14
N SER A 125 4.44 -1.57 -7.07
CA SER A 125 5.46 -2.40 -7.74
C SER A 125 4.85 -3.09 -8.95
N VAL A 126 5.63 -3.93 -9.63
CA VAL A 126 5.07 -4.87 -10.61
C VAL A 126 4.08 -5.82 -9.91
N PRO A 127 2.97 -6.21 -10.58
CA PRO A 127 1.90 -6.98 -9.93
C PRO A 127 2.36 -8.29 -9.30
N GLU A 128 3.33 -8.95 -9.90
CA GLU A 128 3.84 -10.26 -9.49
C GLU A 128 4.59 -10.23 -8.15
N ALA A 129 5.10 -9.07 -7.76
CA ALA A 129 5.91 -8.89 -6.56
C ALA A 129 5.09 -8.50 -5.31
N ARG A 130 3.78 -8.56 -5.37
CA ARG A 130 2.88 -8.24 -4.25
C ARG A 130 1.59 -9.04 -4.31
N GLU A 131 0.92 -9.18 -3.18
CA GLU A 131 -0.41 -9.81 -3.11
C GLU A 131 -1.51 -8.78 -3.34
N TRP A 132 -1.41 -7.62 -2.72
CA TRP A 132 -2.43 -6.56 -2.72
C TRP A 132 -1.81 -5.18 -2.98
N PHE A 133 -2.63 -4.29 -3.55
CA PHE A 133 -2.32 -2.88 -3.66
C PHE A 133 -3.51 -2.04 -3.20
N VAL A 134 -3.28 -1.22 -2.17
CA VAL A 134 -4.27 -0.27 -1.68
C VAL A 134 -4.15 1.00 -2.51
N ASN A 135 -5.01 1.11 -3.50
CA ASN A 135 -5.05 2.28 -4.38
C ASN A 135 -5.82 3.42 -3.70
N GLN A 136 -5.16 4.56 -3.54
CA GLN A 136 -5.75 5.74 -2.90
C GLN A 136 -6.70 6.50 -3.82
N ALA A 137 -6.54 6.35 -5.14
CA ALA A 137 -7.35 7.04 -6.14
C ALA A 137 -7.23 6.37 -7.51
N GLU A 138 -8.23 6.62 -8.36
CA GLU A 138 -8.21 6.20 -9.75
C GLU A 138 -7.44 7.25 -10.59
N PHE A 139 -6.31 6.85 -11.20
CA PHE A 139 -5.37 7.77 -11.86
C PHE A 139 -5.97 8.50 -13.06
N ASN A 140 -6.83 7.85 -13.86
CA ASN A 140 -7.50 8.51 -14.96
C ASN A 140 -8.46 9.59 -14.45
N GLY A 141 -9.15 9.32 -13.32
CA GLY A 141 -10.01 10.29 -12.65
C GLY A 141 -9.24 11.50 -12.13
N ILE A 142 -8.04 11.30 -11.56
CA ILE A 142 -7.15 12.41 -11.15
C ILE A 142 -6.77 13.26 -12.36
N GLY A 143 -6.26 12.63 -13.44
CA GLY A 143 -5.87 13.33 -14.65
C GLY A 143 -7.03 14.13 -15.27
N LYS A 144 -8.20 13.51 -15.33
CA LYS A 144 -9.42 14.18 -15.82
C LYS A 144 -9.79 15.38 -14.94
N ALA A 145 -9.83 15.23 -13.63
CA ALA A 145 -10.19 16.32 -12.72
C ALA A 145 -9.22 17.50 -12.80
N MET A 146 -7.92 17.23 -12.98
CA MET A 146 -6.91 18.28 -13.17
C MET A 146 -7.16 19.09 -14.45
N ILE A 147 -7.44 18.41 -15.57
CA ILE A 147 -7.70 19.08 -16.85
C ILE A 147 -9.05 19.79 -16.83
N ASP A 148 -10.11 19.16 -16.31
CA ASP A 148 -11.42 19.80 -16.20
C ASP A 148 -11.37 21.09 -15.37
N SER A 149 -10.62 21.10 -14.25
CA SER A 149 -10.43 22.30 -13.43
C SER A 149 -9.68 23.39 -14.18
N LEU A 150 -8.64 23.02 -14.92
CA LEU A 150 -7.87 23.99 -15.73
C LEU A 150 -8.74 24.61 -16.83
N VAL A 151 -9.49 23.79 -17.55
CA VAL A 151 -10.38 24.24 -18.62
C VAL A 151 -11.51 25.14 -18.07
N ALA A 152 -12.06 24.79 -16.92
CA ALA A 152 -13.08 25.60 -16.26
C ALA A 152 -12.59 27.02 -15.88
N GLU A 153 -11.31 27.15 -15.49
CA GLU A 153 -10.73 28.42 -15.08
C GLU A 153 -10.14 29.24 -16.27
N GLN A 154 -9.54 28.59 -17.24
CA GLN A 154 -8.73 29.22 -18.27
C GLN A 154 -9.30 29.06 -19.68
N GLY A 155 -10.31 28.24 -19.89
CA GLY A 155 -10.90 27.91 -21.20
C GLY A 155 -10.11 26.84 -21.97
N ASP A 156 -10.69 26.39 -23.08
CA ASP A 156 -10.25 25.21 -23.84
C ASP A 156 -8.93 25.40 -24.60
N SER A 157 -8.42 26.62 -24.69
CA SER A 157 -7.17 26.95 -25.40
C SER A 157 -6.01 27.25 -24.45
N ALA A 158 -6.14 26.92 -23.17
CA ALA A 158 -5.12 27.14 -22.20
C ALA A 158 -3.85 26.32 -22.47
N ALA A 159 -2.68 26.96 -22.37
CA ALA A 159 -1.40 26.25 -22.36
C ALA A 159 -1.03 25.92 -20.91
N PHE A 160 -0.54 24.71 -20.68
CA PHE A 160 -0.13 24.28 -19.33
C PHE A 160 1.12 23.38 -19.37
N GLY A 161 1.82 23.32 -18.26
CA GLY A 161 2.95 22.43 -18.03
C GLY A 161 2.59 21.33 -17.05
N ILE A 162 3.10 20.12 -17.29
CA ILE A 162 2.98 19.01 -16.35
C ILE A 162 4.31 18.83 -15.62
N VAL A 163 4.28 18.84 -14.30
CA VAL A 163 5.43 18.54 -13.46
C VAL A 163 5.19 17.17 -12.82
N THR A 164 6.11 16.23 -13.06
CA THR A 164 6.05 14.89 -12.50
C THR A 164 7.26 14.65 -11.59
N SER A 165 7.08 13.82 -10.57
CA SER A 165 8.21 13.19 -9.87
C SER A 165 8.60 11.92 -10.63
N THR A 166 9.87 11.75 -10.88
CA THR A 166 10.44 10.49 -11.40
C THR A 166 10.84 9.63 -10.24
#